data_290f9fc312cdcb74f05760e298213b43
#
_entry.id   290f9fc312cdcb74f05760e298213b43
#
_cell.length_a   1.000
_cell.length_b   1.000
_cell.length_c   1.000
_cell.angle_alpha   90.00
_cell.angle_beta   90.00
_cell.angle_gamma   90.00
#
_symmetry.space_group_name_H-M   'P 1'
#
loop_
_entity.id
_entity.type
_entity.pdbx_description
1 polymer ?
#
loop_
_entity_poly.entity_id
_entity_poly.type
_entity_poly.pdbx_seq_one_letter_code
_entity_poly.pdbx_strand_id
1 'polypeptide(L)'
;FLSQVYHAVAERMYRVRKKRNGTKKRINLVKHQLFFMDDMLILGTNASDIHKAMDMIMQKAKEMGLEIKDSWSVFTTVSKSKDDGHFIDIMGVRIYRQHTTIRRRVFLRVRRAYKNALALIKQSKNVPLWLARKCMSYKGILDNTESHNIKKKYNTSKIIHICKGVISRESKVRFRAA
;
A
#
# COMPACT_ATOMS: atom_id res chain seq x y z
N PHE A 1 -3.14 -6.45 15.56
CA PHE A 1 -2.44 -7.62 16.13
C PHE A 1 -0.95 -7.65 15.74
N LEU A 2 -0.55 -7.66 14.45
CA LEU A 2 0.87 -7.71 14.04
C LEU A 2 1.70 -6.53 14.56
N SER A 3 1.13 -5.34 14.62
CA SER A 3 1.77 -4.18 15.22
C SER A 3 2.10 -4.41 16.71
N GLN A 4 1.19 -5.01 17.48
CA GLN A 4 1.40 -5.33 18.89
C GLN A 4 2.51 -6.37 19.06
N VAL A 5 2.52 -7.42 18.23
CA VAL A 5 3.59 -8.42 18.20
C VAL A 5 4.94 -7.77 17.96
N TYR A 6 5.04 -6.90 16.94
CA TYR A 6 6.27 -6.19 16.63
C TYR A 6 6.74 -5.31 17.79
N HIS A 7 5.85 -4.48 18.36
CA HIS A 7 6.23 -3.57 19.44
C HIS A 7 6.65 -4.29 20.70
N ALA A 8 6.11 -5.48 20.97
CA ALA A 8 6.52 -6.31 22.12
C ALA A 8 8.00 -6.77 22.06
N VAL A 9 8.61 -6.81 20.88
CA VAL A 9 10.00 -7.22 20.68
C VAL A 9 10.90 -6.10 20.12
N ALA A 10 10.34 -4.97 19.74
CA ALA A 10 11.07 -3.89 19.04
C ALA A 10 12.32 -3.42 19.79
N GLU A 11 12.25 -3.29 21.11
CA GLU A 11 13.38 -2.86 21.93
C GLU A 11 14.54 -3.86 21.95
N ARG A 12 14.27 -5.13 21.68
CA ARG A 12 15.26 -6.21 21.63
C ARG A 12 15.84 -6.40 20.24
N MET A 13 15.23 -5.80 19.21
CA MET A 13 15.65 -5.94 17.81
C MET A 13 16.87 -5.09 17.48
N TYR A 14 17.99 -5.38 18.12
CA TYR A 14 19.26 -4.72 17.85
C TYR A 14 20.44 -5.68 17.91
N ARG A 15 21.55 -5.29 17.27
CA ARG A 15 22.87 -5.91 17.44
C ARG A 15 23.88 -4.89 17.96
N VAL A 16 24.88 -5.39 18.65
CA VAL A 16 25.96 -4.56 19.19
C VAL A 16 27.19 -4.70 18.29
N ARG A 17 27.70 -3.58 17.81
CA ARG A 17 28.94 -3.51 17.03
C ARG A 17 30.02 -2.83 17.89
N LYS A 18 31.16 -3.51 18.08
CA LYS A 18 32.36 -2.87 18.63
C LYS A 18 32.98 -1.95 17.56
N LYS A 19 33.24 -0.72 17.91
CA LYS A 19 34.02 0.21 17.09
C LYS A 19 35.53 -0.03 17.31
N ARG A 20 36.36 0.51 16.40
CA ARG A 20 37.82 0.40 16.45
C ARG A 20 38.42 0.97 17.76
N ASN A 21 37.75 1.96 18.32
CA ASN A 21 38.14 2.58 19.64
C ASN A 21 37.61 1.81 20.85
N GLY A 22 37.15 0.57 20.70
CA GLY A 22 36.63 -0.25 21.82
C GLY A 22 35.19 0.06 22.24
N THR A 23 34.62 1.20 21.83
CA THR A 23 33.23 1.55 22.20
C THR A 23 32.21 0.66 21.51
N LYS A 24 31.12 0.35 22.21
CA LYS A 24 29.99 -0.45 21.68
C LYS A 24 28.94 0.47 21.07
N LYS A 25 28.48 0.16 19.86
CA LYS A 25 27.34 0.85 19.21
C LYS A 25 26.17 -0.11 19.06
N ARG A 26 24.99 0.29 19.53
CA ARG A 26 23.73 -0.39 19.27
C ARG A 26 23.26 -0.07 17.85
N ILE A 27 22.89 -1.08 17.08
CA ILE A 27 22.39 -0.95 15.71
C ILE A 27 21.04 -1.68 15.65
N ASN A 28 19.98 -0.94 15.34
CA ASN A 28 18.65 -1.54 15.21
C ASN A 28 18.60 -2.43 13.95
N LEU A 29 18.01 -3.61 14.09
CA LEU A 29 17.86 -4.58 13.00
C LEU A 29 16.87 -4.06 11.93
N VAL A 30 15.77 -3.44 12.37
CA VAL A 30 14.77 -2.81 11.54
C VAL A 30 14.94 -1.29 11.53
N LYS A 31 14.83 -0.67 10.36
CA LYS A 31 14.91 0.79 10.19
C LYS A 31 13.55 1.43 10.05
N HIS A 32 12.67 0.80 9.28
CA HIS A 32 11.30 1.26 9.07
C HIS A 32 10.34 0.06 9.09
N GLN A 33 9.14 0.30 9.56
CA GLN A 33 8.06 -0.67 9.59
C GLN A 33 6.75 -0.03 9.12
N LEU A 34 5.92 -0.83 8.50
CA LEU A 34 4.58 -0.46 8.09
C LEU A 34 3.64 -1.62 8.38
N PHE A 35 2.52 -1.34 9.02
CA PHE A 35 1.46 -2.30 9.29
C PHE A 35 0.17 -1.84 8.63
N PHE A 36 -0.48 -2.73 7.94
CA PHE A 36 -1.78 -2.49 7.34
C PHE A 36 -2.63 -3.76 7.42
N MET A 37 -3.60 -3.76 8.33
CA MET A 37 -4.40 -4.95 8.65
C MET A 37 -3.50 -6.16 8.96
N ASP A 38 -3.52 -7.17 8.09
CA ASP A 38 -2.74 -8.41 8.22
C ASP A 38 -1.38 -8.34 7.48
N ASP A 39 -1.12 -7.25 6.77
CA ASP A 39 0.15 -7.05 6.06
C ASP A 39 1.16 -6.34 6.95
N MET A 40 2.39 -6.87 6.99
CA MET A 40 3.53 -6.27 7.66
C MET A 40 4.69 -6.10 6.67
N LEU A 41 5.24 -4.91 6.61
CA LEU A 41 6.46 -4.59 5.87
C LEU A 41 7.51 -4.08 6.83
N ILE A 42 8.68 -4.70 6.83
CA ILE A 42 9.86 -4.24 7.58
C ILE A 42 11.01 -3.96 6.62
N LEU A 43 11.73 -2.88 6.86
CA LEU A 43 12.85 -2.44 6.05
C LEU A 43 14.10 -2.35 6.91
N GLY A 44 15.21 -2.84 6.38
CA GLY A 44 16.52 -2.78 7.01
C GLY A 44 17.64 -2.68 5.98
N THR A 45 18.86 -2.53 6.44
CA THR A 45 20.05 -2.38 5.58
C THR A 45 20.74 -3.70 5.28
N ASN A 46 20.39 -4.76 6.02
CA ASN A 46 21.06 -6.07 5.92
C ASN A 46 20.02 -7.18 6.01
N ALA A 47 20.04 -8.11 5.07
CA ALA A 47 19.12 -9.24 5.02
C ALA A 47 19.23 -10.13 6.28
N SER A 48 20.45 -10.39 6.77
CA SER A 48 20.65 -11.17 8.00
C SER A 48 20.01 -10.49 9.23
N ASP A 49 20.06 -9.15 9.31
CA ASP A 49 19.40 -8.41 10.38
C ASP A 49 17.87 -8.53 10.28
N ILE A 50 17.32 -8.52 9.05
CA ILE A 50 15.88 -8.71 8.82
C ILE A 50 15.44 -10.12 9.18
N HIS A 51 16.19 -11.16 8.81
CA HIS A 51 15.89 -12.54 9.21
C HIS A 51 15.83 -12.67 10.73
N LYS A 52 16.85 -12.16 11.46
CA LYS A 52 16.84 -12.18 12.94
C LYS A 52 15.65 -11.45 13.55
N ALA A 53 15.29 -10.29 12.97
CA ALA A 53 14.11 -9.55 13.43
C ALA A 53 12.84 -10.37 13.18
N MET A 54 12.75 -11.05 12.03
CA MET A 54 11.60 -11.88 11.68
C MET A 54 11.47 -13.09 12.60
N ASP A 55 12.58 -13.77 12.94
CA ASP A 55 12.60 -14.88 13.90
C ASP A 55 12.04 -14.44 15.27
N MET A 56 12.44 -13.26 15.76
CA MET A 56 11.94 -12.71 17.03
C MET A 56 10.44 -12.38 16.95
N ILE A 57 9.97 -11.84 15.80
CA ILE A 57 8.55 -11.54 15.57
C ILE A 57 7.74 -12.84 15.52
N MET A 58 8.21 -13.84 14.79
CA MET A 58 7.53 -15.15 14.67
C MET A 58 7.42 -15.87 16.01
N GLN A 59 8.51 -15.87 16.79
CA GLN A 59 8.49 -16.44 18.14
C GLN A 59 7.45 -15.72 19.01
N LYS A 60 7.43 -14.39 19.01
CA LYS A 60 6.46 -13.61 19.78
C LYS A 60 5.03 -13.80 19.32
N ALA A 61 4.81 -13.89 18.00
CA ALA A 61 3.50 -14.20 17.44
C ALA A 61 2.98 -15.53 17.98
N LYS A 62 3.83 -16.58 17.97
CA LYS A 62 3.48 -17.91 18.48
C LYS A 62 3.14 -17.87 19.98
N GLU A 63 3.90 -17.11 20.80
CA GLU A 63 3.60 -16.90 22.21
C GLU A 63 2.23 -16.23 22.43
N MET A 64 1.79 -15.40 21.48
CA MET A 64 0.50 -14.71 21.51
C MET A 64 -0.63 -15.52 20.82
N GLY A 65 -0.39 -16.78 20.42
CA GLY A 65 -1.37 -17.63 19.73
C GLY A 65 -1.62 -17.22 18.29
N LEU A 66 -0.71 -16.47 17.66
CA LEU A 66 -0.80 -16.05 16.27
C LEU A 66 0.19 -16.84 15.40
N GLU A 67 -0.24 -17.19 14.20
CA GLU A 67 0.61 -17.83 13.21
C GLU A 67 0.90 -16.89 12.06
N ILE A 68 2.18 -16.67 11.78
CA ILE A 68 2.63 -15.90 10.61
C ILE A 68 2.89 -16.90 9.48
N LYS A 69 2.31 -16.67 8.31
CA LYS A 69 2.47 -17.54 7.13
C LYS A 69 3.94 -17.64 6.73
N ASP A 70 4.37 -18.83 6.32
CA ASP A 70 5.74 -19.08 5.84
C ASP A 70 6.05 -18.43 4.49
N SER A 71 5.04 -17.86 3.81
CA SER A 71 5.18 -17.22 2.51
C SER A 71 5.79 -15.80 2.56
N TRP A 72 6.35 -15.39 3.70
CA TRP A 72 7.10 -14.13 3.78
C TRP A 72 8.43 -14.24 3.02
N SER A 73 8.94 -13.12 2.53
CA SER A 73 10.17 -13.10 1.74
C SER A 73 11.03 -11.87 2.05
N VAL A 74 12.34 -12.05 1.99
CA VAL A 74 13.32 -10.96 2.07
C VAL A 74 13.93 -10.75 0.70
N PHE A 75 13.93 -9.52 0.23
CA PHE A 75 14.55 -9.16 -1.04
C PHE A 75 15.15 -7.75 -0.97
N THR A 76 16.09 -7.47 -1.85
CA THR A 76 16.66 -6.13 -1.99
C THR A 76 15.85 -5.30 -2.98
N THR A 77 15.57 -4.05 -2.63
CA THR A 77 14.94 -3.07 -3.54
C THR A 77 15.95 -2.41 -4.47
N VAL A 78 17.25 -2.64 -4.23
CA VAL A 78 18.33 -2.10 -5.08
C VAL A 78 18.63 -3.09 -6.18
N SER A 79 18.24 -2.76 -7.42
CA SER A 79 18.66 -3.51 -8.61
C SER A 79 19.92 -2.91 -9.25
N LYS A 80 20.75 -3.75 -9.82
CA LYS A 80 21.91 -3.33 -10.63
C LYS A 80 21.48 -2.90 -12.04
N SER A 81 20.34 -3.39 -12.54
CA SER A 81 19.75 -3.01 -13.83
C SER A 81 18.43 -2.23 -13.64
N LYS A 82 18.07 -1.39 -14.62
CA LYS A 82 16.84 -0.60 -14.58
C LYS A 82 15.57 -1.48 -14.65
N ASP A 83 15.67 -2.67 -15.21
CA ASP A 83 14.51 -3.51 -15.57
C ASP A 83 14.23 -4.66 -14.57
N ASP A 84 15.19 -5.03 -13.71
CA ASP A 84 15.09 -6.14 -12.77
C ASP A 84 14.77 -5.73 -11.33
N GLY A 85 14.12 -4.61 -11.14
CA GLY A 85 13.81 -4.11 -9.79
C GLY A 85 12.77 -4.96 -9.10
N HIS A 86 13.15 -5.60 -7.99
CA HIS A 86 12.17 -6.10 -7.04
C HIS A 86 11.29 -4.94 -6.55
N PHE A 87 10.01 -5.20 -6.44
CA PHE A 87 9.02 -4.23 -5.98
C PHE A 87 8.33 -4.72 -4.72
N ILE A 88 7.92 -3.78 -3.89
CA ILE A 88 7.05 -4.06 -2.76
C ILE A 88 5.61 -4.06 -3.27
N ASP A 89 4.89 -5.18 -3.12
CA ASP A 89 3.49 -5.31 -3.54
C ASP A 89 2.58 -5.26 -2.31
N ILE A 90 2.07 -4.08 -1.98
CA ILE A 90 1.25 -3.83 -0.79
C ILE A 90 0.05 -2.93 -1.13
N MET A 91 -1.11 -3.16 -0.51
CA MET A 91 -2.33 -2.35 -0.66
C MET A 91 -2.80 -2.14 -2.12
N GLY A 92 -2.48 -3.07 -3.02
CA GLY A 92 -2.85 -2.96 -4.44
C GLY A 92 -1.93 -2.07 -5.28
N VAL A 93 -0.81 -1.64 -4.72
CA VAL A 93 0.22 -0.82 -5.34
C VAL A 93 1.53 -1.59 -5.39
N ARG A 94 2.30 -1.41 -6.44
CA ARG A 94 3.67 -1.89 -6.57
C ARG A 94 4.62 -0.71 -6.46
N ILE A 95 5.45 -0.74 -5.42
CA ILE A 95 6.40 0.31 -5.09
C ILE A 95 7.78 -0.15 -5.56
N TYR A 96 8.31 0.51 -6.57
CA TYR A 96 9.68 0.38 -7.05
C TYR A 96 10.54 1.46 -6.41
N ARG A 97 11.84 1.39 -6.59
CA ARG A 97 12.77 2.40 -6.03
C ARG A 97 12.49 3.83 -6.53
N GLN A 98 12.12 3.98 -7.79
CA GLN A 98 12.00 5.28 -8.46
C GLN A 98 10.56 5.64 -8.82
N HIS A 99 9.63 4.68 -8.82
CA HIS A 99 8.26 4.90 -9.25
C HIS A 99 7.29 3.95 -8.54
N THR A 100 6.01 4.29 -8.62
CA THR A 100 4.93 3.46 -8.09
C THR A 100 3.92 3.15 -9.19
N THR A 101 3.47 1.90 -9.26
CA THR A 101 2.46 1.47 -10.22
C THR A 101 1.29 0.79 -9.53
N ILE A 102 0.16 0.76 -10.22
CA ILE A 102 -1.03 0.05 -9.72
C ILE A 102 -0.88 -1.44 -10.05
N ARG A 103 -1.16 -2.32 -9.08
CA ARG A 103 -1.23 -3.77 -9.30
C ARG A 103 -2.18 -4.07 -10.46
N ARG A 104 -1.80 -4.93 -11.41
CA ARG A 104 -2.56 -5.23 -12.64
C ARG A 104 -4.05 -5.50 -12.38
N ARG A 105 -4.39 -6.32 -11.37
CA ARG A 105 -5.79 -6.64 -11.04
C ARG A 105 -6.58 -5.39 -10.63
N VAL A 106 -5.97 -4.51 -9.83
CA VAL A 106 -6.58 -3.24 -9.40
C VAL A 106 -6.68 -2.28 -10.58
N PHE A 107 -5.62 -2.15 -11.39
CA PHE A 107 -5.62 -1.35 -12.61
C PHE A 107 -6.79 -1.70 -13.56
N LEU A 108 -7.04 -2.99 -13.79
CA LEU A 108 -8.16 -3.41 -14.64
C LEU A 108 -9.52 -3.00 -14.07
N ARG A 109 -9.70 -3.06 -12.74
CA ARG A 109 -10.91 -2.61 -12.06
C ARG A 109 -11.08 -1.09 -12.16
N VAL A 110 -10.02 -0.33 -11.93
CA VAL A 110 -9.97 1.14 -12.10
C VAL A 110 -10.34 1.50 -13.53
N ARG A 111 -9.64 0.92 -14.51
CA ARG A 111 -9.89 1.15 -15.93
C ARG A 111 -11.35 0.89 -16.30
N ARG A 112 -11.93 -0.21 -15.85
CA ARG A 112 -13.34 -0.56 -16.13
C ARG A 112 -14.29 0.47 -15.55
N ALA A 113 -14.09 0.89 -14.31
CA ALA A 113 -14.96 1.87 -13.66
C ALA A 113 -14.95 3.23 -14.41
N TYR A 114 -13.77 3.76 -14.69
CA TYR A 114 -13.66 5.05 -15.41
C TYR A 114 -14.10 4.96 -16.87
N LYS A 115 -13.86 3.83 -17.57
CA LYS A 115 -14.39 3.60 -18.93
C LYS A 115 -15.91 3.64 -18.92
N ASN A 116 -16.56 2.94 -18.00
CA ASN A 116 -18.03 2.90 -17.91
C ASN A 116 -18.61 4.28 -17.56
N ALA A 117 -18.02 4.99 -16.60
CA ALA A 117 -18.45 6.34 -16.24
C ALA A 117 -18.33 7.29 -17.44
N LEU A 118 -17.20 7.25 -18.17
CA LEU A 118 -16.99 8.08 -19.35
C LEU A 118 -18.01 7.77 -20.45
N ALA A 119 -18.33 6.49 -20.67
CA ALA A 119 -19.33 6.08 -21.67
C ALA A 119 -20.72 6.65 -21.35
N LEU A 120 -21.17 6.59 -20.09
CA LEU A 120 -22.44 7.17 -19.66
C LEU A 120 -22.46 8.69 -19.86
N ILE A 121 -21.39 9.38 -19.46
CA ILE A 121 -21.27 10.83 -19.62
C ILE A 121 -21.32 11.25 -21.09
N LYS A 122 -20.66 10.50 -21.99
CA LYS A 122 -20.72 10.76 -23.45
C LYS A 122 -22.11 10.56 -24.04
N GLN A 123 -22.91 9.67 -23.45
CA GLN A 123 -24.30 9.42 -23.83
C GLN A 123 -25.29 10.38 -23.14
N SER A 124 -24.80 11.39 -22.43
CA SER A 124 -25.62 12.31 -21.62
C SER A 124 -26.48 11.59 -20.57
N LYS A 125 -26.07 10.37 -20.15
CA LYS A 125 -26.74 9.60 -19.11
C LYS A 125 -26.19 9.92 -17.75
N ASN A 126 -27.03 9.82 -16.73
CA ASN A 126 -26.61 10.00 -15.35
C ASN A 126 -25.68 8.88 -14.90
N VAL A 127 -24.62 9.24 -14.18
CA VAL A 127 -23.74 8.26 -13.52
C VAL A 127 -24.45 7.74 -12.26
N PRO A 128 -24.71 6.42 -12.16
CA PRO A 128 -25.38 5.86 -10.98
C PRO A 128 -24.50 5.99 -9.73
N LEU A 129 -25.13 6.10 -8.57
CA LEU A 129 -24.45 6.35 -7.28
C LEU A 129 -23.37 5.31 -6.98
N TRP A 130 -23.66 4.02 -7.19
CA TRP A 130 -22.69 2.95 -6.97
C TRP A 130 -21.41 3.11 -7.80
N LEU A 131 -21.55 3.56 -9.06
CA LEU A 131 -20.41 3.79 -9.94
C LEU A 131 -19.65 5.07 -9.54
N ALA A 132 -20.38 6.12 -9.13
CA ALA A 132 -19.77 7.33 -8.61
C ALA A 132 -18.91 7.04 -7.36
N ARG A 133 -19.44 6.29 -6.39
CA ARG A 133 -18.70 5.86 -5.19
C ARG A 133 -17.47 5.02 -5.57
N LYS A 134 -17.61 4.11 -6.53
CA LYS A 134 -16.51 3.27 -7.00
C LYS A 134 -15.41 4.09 -7.68
N CYS A 135 -15.74 5.06 -8.52
CA CYS A 135 -14.75 5.97 -9.12
C CYS A 135 -14.04 6.81 -8.05
N MET A 136 -14.78 7.28 -7.05
CA MET A 136 -14.21 8.06 -5.95
C MET A 136 -13.26 7.22 -5.07
N SER A 137 -13.58 5.95 -4.78
CA SER A 137 -12.69 5.07 -4.01
C SER A 137 -11.34 4.82 -4.73
N TYR A 138 -11.32 4.83 -6.05
CA TYR A 138 -10.09 4.66 -6.81
C TYR A 138 -9.27 5.94 -6.99
N LYS A 139 -9.82 7.11 -6.61
CA LYS A 139 -9.11 8.40 -6.73
C LYS A 139 -7.78 8.38 -5.98
N GLY A 140 -7.78 7.90 -4.71
CA GLY A 140 -6.56 7.85 -3.88
C GLY A 140 -5.44 7.02 -4.52
N ILE A 141 -5.77 5.85 -5.09
CA ILE A 141 -4.79 5.01 -5.79
C ILE A 141 -4.22 5.75 -7.01
N LEU A 142 -5.07 6.42 -7.80
CA LEU A 142 -4.62 7.19 -8.95
C LEU A 142 -3.77 8.39 -8.58
N ASP A 143 -4.03 9.02 -7.45
CA ASP A 143 -3.26 10.20 -7.01
C ASP A 143 -1.90 9.83 -6.43
N ASN A 144 -1.79 8.66 -5.80
CA ASN A 144 -0.57 8.16 -5.16
C ASN A 144 0.27 7.23 -6.05
N THR A 145 -0.04 7.12 -7.35
CA THR A 145 0.71 6.30 -8.30
C THR A 145 0.96 7.04 -9.60
N GLU A 146 1.95 6.58 -10.37
CA GLU A 146 2.25 7.11 -11.70
C GLU A 146 1.20 6.69 -12.72
N SER A 147 0.00 7.23 -12.58
CA SER A 147 -1.17 6.90 -13.38
C SER A 147 -1.55 7.99 -14.39
N HIS A 148 -0.58 8.83 -14.82
CA HIS A 148 -0.82 9.95 -15.72
C HIS A 148 -1.57 9.56 -17.00
N ASN A 149 -1.16 8.48 -17.65
CA ASN A 149 -1.78 8.03 -18.91
C ASN A 149 -3.25 7.64 -18.74
N ILE A 150 -3.61 6.99 -17.62
CA ILE A 150 -5.01 6.64 -17.37
C ILE A 150 -5.84 7.89 -17.01
N LYS A 151 -5.25 8.81 -16.25
CA LYS A 151 -5.88 10.09 -15.90
C LYS A 151 -6.21 10.89 -17.15
N LYS A 152 -5.26 11.04 -18.07
CA LYS A 152 -5.45 11.73 -19.36
C LYS A 152 -6.46 11.00 -20.25
N LYS A 153 -6.30 9.67 -20.44
CA LYS A 153 -7.14 8.87 -21.34
C LYS A 153 -8.62 8.94 -21.00
N TYR A 154 -8.98 8.91 -19.72
CA TYR A 154 -10.38 8.90 -19.28
C TYR A 154 -10.88 10.24 -18.78
N ASN A 155 -10.08 11.29 -18.85
CA ASN A 155 -10.40 12.60 -18.26
C ASN A 155 -10.95 12.46 -16.83
N THR A 156 -10.16 11.81 -15.98
CA THR A 156 -10.59 11.42 -14.64
C THR A 156 -11.03 12.60 -13.79
N SER A 157 -10.44 13.79 -13.98
CA SER A 157 -10.82 15.01 -13.26
C SER A 157 -12.28 15.39 -13.51
N LYS A 158 -12.74 15.35 -14.78
CA LYS A 158 -14.14 15.59 -15.13
C LYS A 158 -15.07 14.54 -14.52
N ILE A 159 -14.69 13.25 -14.59
CA ILE A 159 -15.48 12.17 -14.01
C ILE A 159 -15.59 12.33 -12.48
N ILE A 160 -14.48 12.63 -11.79
CA ILE A 160 -14.44 12.85 -10.36
C ILE A 160 -15.33 14.02 -9.95
N HIS A 161 -15.31 15.13 -10.70
CA HIS A 161 -16.18 16.28 -10.45
C HIS A 161 -17.67 15.88 -10.52
N ILE A 162 -18.07 15.18 -11.57
CA ILE A 162 -19.45 14.67 -11.73
C ILE A 162 -19.82 13.70 -10.61
N CYS A 163 -18.94 12.75 -10.28
CA CYS A 163 -19.16 11.77 -9.22
C CYS A 163 -19.34 12.43 -7.84
N LYS A 164 -18.56 13.47 -7.52
CA LYS A 164 -18.74 14.27 -6.30
C LYS A 164 -20.13 14.90 -6.25
N GLY A 165 -20.58 15.48 -7.35
CA GLY A 165 -21.93 16.07 -7.44
C GLY A 165 -23.05 15.05 -7.24
N VAL A 166 -22.90 13.82 -7.80
CA VAL A 166 -23.86 12.73 -7.59
C VAL A 166 -23.94 12.33 -6.13
N ILE A 167 -22.78 12.11 -5.48
CA ILE A 167 -22.71 11.69 -4.08
C ILE A 167 -23.26 12.78 -3.15
N SER A 168 -22.93 14.06 -3.40
CA SER A 168 -23.42 15.19 -2.60
C SER A 168 -24.94 15.33 -2.66
N ARG A 169 -25.54 15.17 -3.83
CA ARG A 169 -27.01 15.21 -3.98
C ARG A 169 -27.69 14.11 -3.19
N GLU A 170 -27.18 12.90 -3.26
CA GLU A 170 -27.72 11.76 -2.51
C GLU A 170 -27.62 11.96 -0.99
N SER A 171 -26.51 12.51 -0.51
CA SER A 171 -26.36 12.82 0.92
C SER A 171 -27.39 13.84 1.39
N LYS A 172 -27.66 14.88 0.59
CA LYS A 172 -28.67 15.88 0.93
C LYS A 172 -30.09 15.31 0.95
N VAL A 173 -30.41 14.38 0.06
CA VAL A 173 -31.72 13.70 0.03
C VAL A 173 -31.90 12.87 1.29
N ARG A 174 -30.90 12.11 1.70
CA ARG A 174 -30.96 11.30 2.94
C ARG A 174 -31.11 12.14 4.19
N PHE A 175 -30.41 13.27 4.28
CA PHE A 175 -30.54 14.19 5.42
C PHE A 175 -31.91 14.86 5.54
N ARG A 176 -32.63 15.00 4.43
CA ARG A 176 -34.00 15.58 4.42
C ARG A 176 -35.09 14.53 4.71
N ALA A 177 -34.76 13.25 4.59
CA ALA A 177 -35.67 12.13 4.81
C ALA A 177 -35.52 11.47 6.21
N ALA A 178 -34.53 11.90 7.00
CA ALA A 178 -34.30 11.52 8.38
C ALA A 178 -34.77 12.64 9.34
#